data_5809dd62c50020aade492f82d8ad1f8f
#
_entry.id   5809dd62c50020aade492f82d8ad1f8f
#
_cell.length_a   1.000
_cell.length_b   1.000
_cell.length_c   1.000
_cell.angle_alpha   90.00
_cell.angle_beta   90.00
_cell.angle_gamma   90.00
#
_symmetry.space_group_name_H-M   'P 1'
#
loop_
_entity.id
_entity.type
_entity.pdbx_description
1 polymer ?
#
loop_
_entity_poly.entity_id
_entity_poly.type
_entity_poly.pdbx_seq_one_letter_code
_entity_poly.pdbx_strand_id
1 'polypeptide(L)'
;MKRTLAITILLLATTARLFAFDIFAEEEEPKRTFYLQQETSLNVYRDKSVDPGVLLGLSVDYEDETFRAITTVQFDAMTNTLSAEHLSISLYWGNQTLAAGWMTHPWGSASLSHVVDVLNAQDLSKGIIDDLEAMKQRELMLSLTTYWDRSSLDVVLKPGFLPTSLESTGRWSLIPAQFASVTLHEEETESLEKFGGGARYRIQSSAIDLGLLYFNGYWPQSGYTNITFNPSPFAITGADTVHTRYQLIGLESSSLFGPLTLALEGGFFLSEDTDGSDSGLYNSKWAYLAELSYTHSASGTFLAVAYQGHYVLNFPSSPMDVDVLASYGGKAYANTIIAAAEAKFFREKLACRVAGTYQVESTGYLMLASATYALGDNLSCFLKTTWYGSIEPKESIYHTWDANDSLQIGLKAWF
;
A
#
# COMPACT_ATOMS: atom_id res chain seq x y z
N MET A 1 6.27 1.49 -23.34
CA MET A 1 6.75 0.41 -24.20
C MET A 1 7.25 -0.83 -23.46
N LYS A 2 8.16 -0.75 -22.47
CA LYS A 2 8.67 -1.93 -21.74
C LYS A 2 7.57 -2.69 -20.96
N ARG A 3 6.65 -1.98 -20.28
CA ARG A 3 5.50 -2.58 -19.58
C ARG A 3 4.54 -3.30 -20.54
N THR A 4 4.25 -2.70 -21.69
CA THR A 4 3.35 -3.30 -22.70
C THR A 4 3.93 -4.60 -23.26
N LEU A 5 5.24 -4.65 -23.52
CA LEU A 5 5.91 -5.84 -24.03
C LEU A 5 5.93 -6.98 -23.00
N ALA A 6 6.20 -6.68 -21.73
CA ALA A 6 6.20 -7.66 -20.65
C ALA A 6 4.78 -8.20 -20.37
N ILE A 7 3.76 -7.35 -20.36
CA ILE A 7 2.35 -7.76 -20.28
C ILE A 7 1.98 -8.68 -21.44
N THR A 8 2.40 -8.36 -22.66
CA THR A 8 2.13 -9.19 -23.84
C THR A 8 2.83 -10.55 -23.75
N ILE A 9 4.09 -10.60 -23.28
CA ILE A 9 4.83 -11.85 -23.11
C ILE A 9 4.21 -12.73 -22.04
N LEU A 10 3.80 -12.16 -20.90
CA LEU A 10 3.18 -12.92 -19.82
C LEU A 10 1.77 -13.38 -20.20
N LEU A 11 0.95 -12.54 -20.86
CA LEU A 11 -0.33 -12.92 -21.43
C LEU A 11 -0.18 -14.05 -22.47
N LEU A 12 0.82 -13.99 -23.34
CA LEU A 12 1.12 -15.05 -24.30
C LEU A 12 1.59 -16.34 -23.61
N ALA A 13 2.37 -16.25 -22.54
CA ALA A 13 2.82 -17.43 -21.78
C ALA A 13 1.66 -18.09 -21.02
N THR A 14 0.75 -17.29 -20.42
CA THR A 14 -0.44 -17.81 -19.75
C THR A 14 -1.45 -18.39 -20.74
N THR A 15 -1.69 -17.74 -21.88
CA THR A 15 -2.58 -18.26 -22.92
C THR A 15 -2.02 -19.49 -23.60
N ALA A 16 -0.70 -19.57 -23.85
CA ALA A 16 -0.09 -20.75 -24.47
C ALA A 16 -0.24 -22.03 -23.61
N ARG A 17 -0.20 -21.90 -22.26
CA ARG A 17 -0.48 -23.05 -21.38
C ARG A 17 -1.96 -23.35 -21.21
N LEU A 18 -2.84 -22.34 -21.19
CA LEU A 18 -4.29 -22.54 -21.18
C LEU A 18 -4.81 -23.35 -22.38
N PHE A 19 -4.09 -23.31 -23.52
CA PHE A 19 -4.42 -24.06 -24.74
C PHE A 19 -3.58 -25.32 -24.97
N ALA A 20 -2.47 -25.52 -24.23
CA ALA A 20 -1.57 -26.66 -24.42
C ALA A 20 -1.92 -27.88 -23.57
N PHE A 21 -3.04 -27.85 -22.84
CA PHE A 21 -3.42 -28.95 -21.97
C PHE A 21 -4.45 -29.87 -22.57
N ASP A 22 -4.08 -31.11 -22.49
CA ASP A 22 -4.85 -32.30 -22.33
C ASP A 22 -4.96 -33.24 -23.51
N ILE A 23 -4.19 -34.31 -23.40
CA ILE A 23 -4.59 -35.58 -24.07
C ILE A 23 -4.44 -36.84 -23.16
N PHE A 24 -3.67 -36.84 -22.03
CA PHE A 24 -3.39 -38.11 -21.32
C PHE A 24 -3.07 -38.01 -19.81
N ALA A 25 -3.85 -37.35 -18.96
CA ALA A 25 -3.69 -37.49 -17.52
C ALA A 25 -5.03 -37.51 -16.78
N GLU A 26 -5.29 -38.53 -15.99
CA GLU A 26 -6.26 -38.54 -14.89
C GLU A 26 -5.61 -37.75 -13.73
N GLU A 27 -5.52 -36.42 -13.85
CA GLU A 27 -5.09 -35.50 -12.80
C GLU A 27 -6.32 -34.71 -12.34
N GLU A 28 -6.34 -34.29 -11.05
CA GLU A 28 -7.39 -33.41 -10.55
C GLU A 28 -7.54 -32.20 -11.49
N GLU A 29 -8.78 -31.90 -11.88
CA GLU A 29 -9.03 -30.77 -12.81
C GLU A 29 -8.49 -29.48 -12.21
N PRO A 30 -7.67 -28.69 -12.96
CA PRO A 30 -7.12 -27.45 -12.45
C PRO A 30 -8.22 -26.48 -12.07
N LYS A 31 -8.06 -25.80 -10.94
CA LYS A 31 -8.99 -24.75 -10.51
C LYS A 31 -8.83 -23.57 -11.44
N ARG A 32 -9.91 -23.26 -12.15
CA ARG A 32 -10.00 -22.08 -13.03
C ARG A 32 -11.08 -21.17 -12.48
N THR A 33 -10.70 -19.96 -12.10
CA THR A 33 -11.64 -18.94 -11.67
C THR A 33 -11.54 -17.77 -12.64
N PHE A 34 -12.67 -17.44 -13.21
CA PHE A 34 -12.83 -16.29 -14.09
C PHE A 34 -13.96 -15.44 -13.57
N TYR A 35 -13.70 -14.18 -13.32
CA TYR A 35 -14.75 -13.23 -12.97
C TYR A 35 -14.55 -11.87 -13.62
N LEU A 36 -15.67 -11.36 -14.06
CA LEU A 36 -15.83 -9.99 -14.47
C LEU A 36 -16.46 -9.21 -13.31
N GLN A 37 -15.84 -8.12 -12.92
CA GLN A 37 -16.39 -7.20 -11.94
C GLN A 37 -16.76 -5.89 -12.61
N GLN A 38 -17.92 -5.36 -12.25
CA GLN A 38 -18.33 -4.02 -12.62
C GLN A 38 -18.62 -3.23 -11.35
N GLU A 39 -18.04 -2.05 -11.22
CA GLU A 39 -18.37 -1.11 -10.16
C GLU A 39 -18.79 0.22 -10.80
N THR A 40 -19.93 0.73 -10.37
CA THR A 40 -20.41 2.07 -10.73
C THR A 40 -20.63 2.86 -9.47
N SER A 41 -20.11 4.08 -9.42
CA SER A 41 -20.20 4.91 -8.23
C SER A 41 -20.41 6.38 -8.59
N LEU A 42 -20.90 7.11 -7.59
CA LEU A 42 -21.00 8.55 -7.61
C LEU A 42 -20.39 9.08 -6.32
N ASN A 43 -19.36 9.88 -6.43
CA ASN A 43 -18.69 10.52 -5.31
C ASN A 43 -19.08 12.00 -5.27
N VAL A 44 -19.61 12.46 -4.16
CA VAL A 44 -20.02 13.85 -3.92
C VAL A 44 -19.13 14.43 -2.85
N TYR A 45 -18.42 15.51 -3.19
CA TYR A 45 -17.49 16.17 -2.29
C TYR A 45 -18.13 17.34 -1.53
N ARG A 46 -17.46 17.81 -0.49
CA ARG A 46 -17.89 18.95 0.34
C ARG A 46 -18.13 20.22 -0.46
N ASP A 47 -17.33 20.48 -1.49
CA ASP A 47 -17.48 21.61 -2.43
C ASP A 47 -18.63 21.45 -3.43
N LYS A 48 -19.42 20.36 -3.28
CA LYS A 48 -20.54 19.96 -4.16
C LYS A 48 -20.12 19.52 -5.56
N SER A 49 -18.84 19.36 -5.83
CA SER A 49 -18.40 18.68 -7.05
C SER A 49 -18.78 17.20 -6.99
N VAL A 50 -18.92 16.60 -8.16
CA VAL A 50 -19.42 15.23 -8.32
C VAL A 50 -18.51 14.50 -9.29
N ASP A 51 -17.92 13.38 -8.85
CA ASP A 51 -17.12 12.50 -9.68
C ASP A 51 -17.83 11.16 -9.88
N PRO A 52 -18.32 10.86 -11.07
CA PRO A 52 -18.80 9.54 -11.40
C PRO A 52 -17.63 8.56 -11.56
N GLY A 53 -17.82 7.31 -11.19
CA GLY A 53 -16.86 6.22 -11.37
C GLY A 53 -17.50 5.04 -12.10
N VAL A 54 -16.80 4.49 -13.07
CA VAL A 54 -17.17 3.24 -13.75
C VAL A 54 -15.91 2.42 -13.94
N LEU A 55 -15.79 1.35 -13.17
CA LEU A 55 -14.65 0.43 -13.20
C LEU A 55 -15.11 -0.94 -13.72
N LEU A 56 -14.38 -1.48 -14.66
CA LEU A 56 -14.55 -2.83 -15.16
C LEU A 56 -13.29 -3.63 -14.86
N GLY A 57 -13.42 -4.66 -14.04
CA GLY A 57 -12.31 -5.55 -13.66
C GLY A 57 -12.47 -6.91 -14.31
N LEU A 58 -11.39 -7.45 -14.86
CA LEU A 58 -11.30 -8.80 -15.36
C LEU A 58 -10.20 -9.53 -14.58
N SER A 59 -10.56 -10.63 -13.93
CA SER A 59 -9.61 -11.47 -13.22
C SER A 59 -9.66 -12.91 -13.72
N VAL A 60 -8.48 -13.46 -13.95
CA VAL A 60 -8.26 -14.87 -14.28
C VAL A 60 -7.28 -15.42 -13.28
N ASP A 61 -7.69 -16.44 -12.54
CA ASP A 61 -6.85 -17.19 -11.62
C ASP A 61 -6.88 -18.67 -12.06
N TYR A 62 -5.73 -19.17 -12.41
CA TYR A 62 -5.52 -20.56 -12.75
C TYR A 62 -4.56 -21.18 -11.74
N GLU A 63 -4.91 -22.32 -11.19
CA GLU A 63 -4.07 -23.03 -10.23
C GLU A 63 -4.14 -24.54 -10.45
N ASP A 64 -3.00 -25.18 -10.48
CA ASP A 64 -2.80 -26.64 -10.40
C ASP A 64 -1.77 -26.98 -9.32
N GLU A 65 -1.40 -28.26 -9.17
CA GLU A 65 -0.45 -28.71 -8.16
C GLU A 65 0.96 -28.12 -8.29
N THR A 66 1.33 -27.67 -9.49
CA THR A 66 2.71 -27.24 -9.81
C THR A 66 2.81 -25.75 -10.10
N PHE A 67 1.68 -25.10 -10.38
CA PHE A 67 1.71 -23.76 -10.96
C PHE A 67 0.41 -22.98 -10.65
N ARG A 68 0.55 -21.68 -10.40
CA ARG A 68 -0.56 -20.74 -10.35
C ARG A 68 -0.24 -19.51 -11.19
N ALA A 69 -1.22 -19.02 -11.94
CA ALA A 69 -1.13 -17.76 -12.65
C ALA A 69 -2.32 -16.88 -12.33
N ILE A 70 -2.03 -15.65 -11.94
CA ILE A 70 -3.05 -14.64 -11.66
C ILE A 70 -2.86 -13.48 -12.64
N THR A 71 -3.95 -13.08 -13.26
CA THR A 71 -4.02 -11.88 -14.10
C THR A 71 -5.26 -11.09 -13.72
N THR A 72 -5.08 -9.89 -13.23
CA THR A 72 -6.18 -8.95 -12.97
C THR A 72 -5.89 -7.65 -13.69
N VAL A 73 -6.82 -7.24 -14.54
CA VAL A 73 -6.77 -5.95 -15.24
C VAL A 73 -8.03 -5.15 -14.91
N GLN A 74 -7.88 -3.84 -14.84
CA GLN A 74 -8.98 -2.93 -14.56
C GLN A 74 -9.03 -1.83 -15.63
N PHE A 75 -10.22 -1.56 -16.12
CA PHE A 75 -10.50 -0.46 -17.02
C PHE A 75 -11.35 0.59 -16.32
N ASP A 76 -10.80 1.80 -16.18
CA ASP A 76 -11.53 2.97 -15.71
C ASP A 76 -12.14 3.69 -16.93
N ALA A 77 -13.46 3.60 -17.06
CA ALA A 77 -14.16 4.17 -18.20
C ALA A 77 -14.24 5.70 -18.16
N MET A 78 -14.04 6.32 -17.00
CA MET A 78 -14.09 7.78 -16.88
C MET A 78 -12.80 8.43 -17.33
N THR A 79 -11.67 7.82 -17.01
CA THR A 79 -10.32 8.29 -17.42
C THR A 79 -9.84 7.62 -18.71
N ASN A 80 -10.56 6.61 -19.20
CA ASN A 80 -10.18 5.77 -20.34
C ASN A 80 -8.79 5.12 -20.16
N THR A 81 -8.50 4.67 -18.94
CA THR A 81 -7.24 4.04 -18.59
C THR A 81 -7.40 2.55 -18.32
N LEU A 82 -6.46 1.76 -18.81
CA LEU A 82 -6.34 0.33 -18.52
C LEU A 82 -5.13 0.12 -17.62
N SER A 83 -5.34 -0.45 -16.45
CA SER A 83 -4.29 -0.80 -15.49
C SER A 83 -4.19 -2.31 -15.30
N ALA A 84 -2.97 -2.80 -15.06
CA ALA A 84 -2.72 -4.16 -14.60
C ALA A 84 -2.67 -4.15 -13.08
N GLU A 85 -3.71 -4.71 -12.45
CA GLU A 85 -3.85 -4.73 -11.00
C GLU A 85 -3.11 -5.91 -10.35
N HIS A 86 -2.89 -6.98 -11.06
CA HIS A 86 -2.06 -8.11 -10.66
C HIS A 86 -1.64 -8.90 -11.88
N LEU A 87 -0.39 -9.31 -11.92
CA LEU A 87 0.12 -10.13 -13.02
C LEU A 87 1.28 -10.97 -12.50
N SER A 88 1.02 -12.21 -12.07
CA SER A 88 2.04 -13.07 -11.47
C SER A 88 1.91 -14.51 -11.88
N ILE A 89 3.03 -15.20 -11.78
CA ILE A 89 3.16 -16.66 -11.93
C ILE A 89 3.86 -17.18 -10.69
N SER A 90 3.30 -18.22 -10.07
CA SER A 90 3.89 -18.97 -8.97
C SER A 90 4.15 -20.40 -9.41
N LEU A 91 5.32 -20.93 -9.11
CA LEU A 91 5.73 -22.31 -9.33
C LEU A 91 5.89 -23.01 -7.96
N TYR A 92 5.32 -24.18 -7.83
CA TYR A 92 5.35 -24.99 -6.60
C TYR A 92 6.24 -26.23 -6.81
N TRP A 93 7.19 -26.47 -5.92
CA TRP A 93 7.94 -27.71 -5.89
C TRP A 93 8.37 -28.08 -4.47
N GLY A 94 7.91 -29.21 -4.03
CA GLY A 94 8.16 -29.68 -2.66
C GLY A 94 7.63 -28.67 -1.62
N ASN A 95 8.55 -28.11 -0.84
CA ASN A 95 8.25 -27.12 0.18
C ASN A 95 8.62 -25.69 -0.23
N GLN A 96 8.72 -25.42 -1.52
CA GLN A 96 9.12 -24.12 -2.05
C GLN A 96 8.08 -23.55 -3.00
N THR A 97 7.96 -22.21 -2.99
CA THR A 97 7.17 -21.44 -3.95
C THR A 97 8.05 -20.34 -4.53
N LEU A 98 8.20 -20.33 -5.84
CA LEU A 98 8.81 -19.23 -6.59
C LEU A 98 7.71 -18.43 -7.26
N ALA A 99 7.59 -17.15 -6.95
CA ALA A 99 6.66 -16.26 -7.62
C ALA A 99 7.39 -15.13 -8.34
N ALA A 100 6.89 -14.73 -9.50
CA ALA A 100 7.43 -13.63 -10.29
C ALA A 100 6.30 -12.84 -10.95
N GLY A 101 6.41 -11.53 -10.99
CA GLY A 101 5.42 -10.68 -11.67
C GLY A 101 5.25 -9.30 -11.06
N TRP A 102 4.25 -8.58 -11.57
CA TRP A 102 3.75 -7.34 -10.97
C TRP A 102 2.75 -7.70 -9.88
N MET A 103 3.16 -7.58 -8.62
CA MET A 103 2.38 -8.04 -7.48
C MET A 103 2.62 -7.17 -6.25
N THR A 104 1.76 -7.31 -5.26
CA THR A 104 2.03 -6.89 -3.89
C THR A 104 2.58 -8.07 -3.10
N HIS A 105 3.48 -7.80 -2.17
CA HIS A 105 4.06 -8.81 -1.30
C HIS A 105 4.12 -8.27 0.14
N PRO A 106 3.06 -8.46 0.95
CA PRO A 106 2.96 -7.82 2.25
C PRO A 106 3.86 -8.47 3.30
N TRP A 107 4.52 -7.62 4.08
CA TRP A 107 5.20 -7.98 5.31
C TRP A 107 4.47 -7.34 6.50
N GLY A 108 4.73 -7.85 7.70
CA GLY A 108 4.08 -7.37 8.91
C GLY A 108 3.05 -8.35 9.47
N SER A 109 2.63 -8.11 10.69
CA SER A 109 1.71 -8.99 11.45
C SER A 109 0.46 -8.27 11.96
N ALA A 110 0.40 -6.96 11.88
CA ALA A 110 -0.75 -6.15 12.27
C ALA A 110 -1.85 -6.14 11.19
N SER A 111 -3.03 -5.63 11.47
CA SER A 111 -4.16 -5.60 10.55
C SER A 111 -4.59 -4.21 10.11
N LEU A 112 -4.27 -3.17 10.87
CA LEU A 112 -4.67 -1.80 10.59
C LEU A 112 -3.58 -0.99 9.86
N SER A 113 -2.33 -1.31 10.09
CA SER A 113 -1.18 -0.63 9.50
C SER A 113 0.09 -1.45 9.73
N HIS A 114 1.17 -1.10 9.04
CA HIS A 114 2.46 -1.76 9.18
C HIS A 114 3.58 -0.72 9.20
N VAL A 115 4.64 -1.00 9.94
CA VAL A 115 5.87 -0.21 9.92
C VAL A 115 7.05 -0.95 9.30
N VAL A 116 6.91 -2.26 9.09
CA VAL A 116 7.94 -3.11 8.45
C VAL A 116 7.57 -3.57 7.05
N ASP A 117 6.38 -3.21 6.55
CA ASP A 117 5.96 -3.50 5.18
C ASP A 117 6.48 -2.43 4.21
N VAL A 118 7.59 -2.75 3.58
CA VAL A 118 8.39 -1.80 2.79
C VAL A 118 8.55 -2.21 1.32
N LEU A 119 7.91 -3.31 0.92
CA LEU A 119 8.13 -3.86 -0.42
C LEU A 119 7.37 -3.13 -1.52
N ASN A 120 6.20 -2.58 -1.20
CA ASN A 120 5.36 -1.88 -2.17
C ASN A 120 5.13 -0.43 -1.75
N ALA A 121 5.35 0.50 -2.67
CA ALA A 121 5.01 1.90 -2.49
C ALA A 121 3.48 2.10 -2.47
N GLN A 122 3.04 3.19 -1.85
CA GLN A 122 1.61 3.54 -1.80
C GLN A 122 1.20 4.42 -2.98
N ASP A 123 -0.03 4.25 -3.44
CA ASP A 123 -0.72 5.16 -4.34
C ASP A 123 -1.66 6.07 -3.53
N LEU A 124 -1.28 7.33 -3.40
CA LEU A 124 -2.05 8.38 -2.73
C LEU A 124 -2.69 9.35 -3.73
N SER A 125 -2.66 9.05 -5.02
CA SER A 125 -3.19 9.92 -6.09
C SER A 125 -4.70 10.16 -6.00
N LYS A 126 -5.41 9.29 -5.28
CA LYS A 126 -6.86 9.40 -5.03
C LYS A 126 -7.20 9.56 -3.55
N GLY A 127 -6.23 10.00 -2.74
CA GLY A 127 -6.36 10.11 -1.29
C GLY A 127 -6.21 8.77 -0.57
N ILE A 128 -6.64 8.72 0.70
CA ILE A 128 -6.54 7.50 1.52
C ILE A 128 -7.89 6.78 1.47
N ILE A 129 -7.84 5.50 1.15
CA ILE A 129 -9.00 4.61 1.12
C ILE A 129 -8.97 3.62 2.30
N ASP A 130 -10.10 2.96 2.56
CA ASP A 130 -10.28 2.02 3.67
C ASP A 130 -9.54 0.68 3.49
N ASP A 131 -9.05 0.39 2.30
CA ASP A 131 -8.30 -0.82 1.97
C ASP A 131 -6.82 -0.47 1.72
N LEU A 132 -5.98 -0.69 2.72
CA LEU A 132 -4.54 -0.39 2.65
C LEU A 132 -3.81 -1.25 1.61
N GLU A 133 -4.25 -2.49 1.39
CA GLU A 133 -3.65 -3.35 0.37
C GLU A 133 -3.99 -2.84 -1.05
N ALA A 134 -5.20 -2.32 -1.25
CA ALA A 134 -5.59 -1.71 -2.52
C ALA A 134 -4.85 -0.41 -2.81
N MET A 135 -4.30 0.27 -1.78
CA MET A 135 -3.44 1.44 -1.94
C MET A 135 -2.01 1.09 -2.36
N LYS A 136 -1.57 -0.17 -2.24
CA LYS A 136 -0.21 -0.56 -2.64
C LYS A 136 -0.08 -0.63 -4.15
N GLN A 137 0.95 0.01 -4.68
CA GLN A 137 1.33 -0.13 -6.08
C GLN A 137 1.89 -1.53 -6.35
N ARG A 138 1.50 -2.13 -7.46
CA ARG A 138 2.06 -3.43 -7.88
C ARG A 138 3.42 -3.16 -8.52
N GLU A 139 4.42 -3.89 -8.04
CA GLU A 139 5.79 -3.73 -8.50
C GLU A 139 6.34 -5.06 -9.03
N LEU A 140 7.29 -4.97 -9.96
CA LEU A 140 7.96 -6.16 -10.48
C LEU A 140 8.83 -6.77 -9.40
N MET A 141 8.53 -8.02 -9.03
CA MET A 141 9.24 -8.75 -7.98
C MET A 141 9.48 -10.20 -8.39
N LEU A 142 10.52 -10.77 -7.80
CA LEU A 142 10.77 -12.20 -7.74
C LEU A 142 10.82 -12.59 -6.26
N SER A 143 9.99 -13.54 -5.84
CA SER A 143 10.02 -14.05 -4.47
C SER A 143 10.24 -15.55 -4.45
N LEU A 144 11.03 -16.02 -3.50
CA LEU A 144 11.23 -17.43 -3.17
C LEU A 144 10.86 -17.66 -1.71
N THR A 145 9.81 -18.42 -1.47
CA THR A 145 9.41 -18.82 -0.12
C THR A 145 9.69 -20.30 0.09
N THR A 146 10.40 -20.62 1.16
CA THR A 146 10.65 -22.01 1.59
C THR A 146 9.96 -22.25 2.90
N TYR A 147 9.22 -23.36 3.01
CA TYR A 147 8.43 -23.73 4.19
C TYR A 147 9.05 -24.93 4.89
N TRP A 148 9.07 -24.88 6.21
CA TRP A 148 9.36 -26.01 7.12
C TRP A 148 8.17 -26.19 8.05
N ASP A 149 8.23 -27.20 8.91
CA ASP A 149 7.10 -27.55 9.79
C ASP A 149 6.51 -26.35 10.56
N ARG A 150 7.37 -25.51 11.14
CA ARG A 150 6.95 -24.35 11.95
C ARG A 150 7.66 -23.05 11.56
N SER A 151 8.27 -23.01 10.42
CA SER A 151 8.98 -21.81 9.99
C SER A 151 8.94 -21.63 8.49
N SER A 152 9.19 -20.41 8.04
CA SER A 152 9.36 -20.09 6.63
C SER A 152 10.45 -19.06 6.44
N LEU A 153 11.12 -19.15 5.31
CA LEU A 153 12.03 -18.11 4.80
C LEU A 153 11.48 -17.60 3.49
N ASP A 154 11.27 -16.32 3.45
CA ASP A 154 10.81 -15.58 2.28
C ASP A 154 11.93 -14.64 1.82
N VAL A 155 12.34 -14.74 0.56
CA VAL A 155 13.37 -13.89 -0.06
C VAL A 155 12.74 -13.18 -1.25
N VAL A 156 12.85 -11.85 -1.27
CA VAL A 156 12.26 -11.01 -2.33
C VAL A 156 13.35 -10.18 -2.99
N LEU A 157 13.31 -10.13 -4.32
CA LEU A 157 14.18 -9.33 -5.16
C LEU A 157 13.33 -8.37 -6.00
N LYS A 158 13.77 -7.10 -6.07
CA LYS A 158 13.13 -6.03 -6.84
C LYS A 158 14.14 -5.44 -7.81
N PRO A 159 13.94 -5.54 -9.13
CA PRO A 159 14.88 -4.99 -10.13
C PRO A 159 14.83 -3.45 -10.25
N GLY A 160 13.97 -2.80 -9.52
CA GLY A 160 13.75 -1.38 -9.39
C GLY A 160 12.63 -1.15 -8.38
N PHE A 161 12.12 0.07 -8.26
CA PHE A 161 10.98 0.38 -7.39
C PHE A 161 10.11 1.48 -7.99
N LEU A 162 8.88 1.61 -7.50
CA LEU A 162 8.00 2.74 -7.81
C LEU A 162 8.05 3.76 -6.66
N PRO A 163 8.16 5.07 -6.96
CA PRO A 163 7.93 6.11 -5.95
C PRO A 163 6.49 6.09 -5.46
N THR A 164 6.25 6.63 -4.26
CA THR A 164 4.88 6.93 -3.80
C THR A 164 4.18 7.82 -4.83
N SER A 165 3.03 7.36 -5.34
CA SER A 165 2.25 8.11 -6.31
C SER A 165 1.49 9.23 -5.62
N LEU A 166 1.70 10.47 -6.06
CA LEU A 166 1.03 11.67 -5.59
C LEU A 166 0.55 12.48 -6.80
N GLU A 167 -0.63 13.07 -6.70
CA GLU A 167 -1.09 14.00 -7.73
C GLU A 167 -0.29 15.31 -7.66
N SER A 168 0.22 15.75 -8.81
CA SER A 168 0.93 17.04 -8.92
C SER A 168 -0.01 18.24 -8.91
N THR A 169 -1.26 18.05 -9.32
CA THR A 169 -2.31 19.07 -9.40
C THR A 169 -3.65 18.51 -8.98
N GLY A 170 -4.64 19.38 -8.79
CA GLY A 170 -6.00 18.93 -8.44
C GLY A 170 -6.23 18.79 -6.95
N ARG A 171 -7.33 18.14 -6.58
CA ARG A 171 -7.81 18.06 -5.19
C ARG A 171 -6.93 17.22 -4.26
N TRP A 172 -6.23 16.23 -4.79
CA TRP A 172 -5.37 15.32 -4.03
C TRP A 172 -3.92 15.74 -4.01
N SER A 173 -3.58 16.85 -4.69
CA SER A 173 -2.22 17.39 -4.67
C SER A 173 -1.82 17.83 -3.26
N LEU A 174 -0.61 17.45 -2.88
CA LEU A 174 0.07 17.94 -1.67
C LEU A 174 1.03 19.10 -1.99
N ILE A 175 1.17 19.44 -3.28
CA ILE A 175 2.04 20.52 -3.73
C ILE A 175 1.32 21.86 -3.49
N PRO A 176 1.83 22.74 -2.62
CA PRO A 176 1.26 24.07 -2.46
C PRO A 176 1.25 24.85 -3.77
N ALA A 177 0.19 25.62 -4.01
CA ALA A 177 -0.03 26.33 -5.29
C ALA A 177 1.16 27.19 -5.73
N GLN A 178 1.94 27.76 -4.80
CA GLN A 178 3.15 28.53 -5.10
C GLN A 178 4.28 27.70 -5.71
N PHE A 179 4.26 26.37 -5.56
CA PHE A 179 5.25 25.45 -6.13
C PHE A 179 4.74 24.68 -7.35
N ALA A 180 3.51 24.94 -7.79
CA ALA A 180 2.91 24.26 -8.94
C ALA A 180 3.67 24.50 -10.27
N SER A 181 4.50 25.55 -10.34
CA SER A 181 5.33 25.87 -11.52
C SER A 181 6.78 25.39 -11.40
N VAL A 182 7.15 24.70 -10.32
CA VAL A 182 8.50 24.14 -10.15
C VAL A 182 8.68 22.97 -11.10
N THR A 183 9.76 22.99 -11.88
CA THR A 183 10.12 21.88 -12.74
C THR A 183 10.87 20.82 -11.92
N LEU A 184 10.30 19.64 -11.80
CA LEU A 184 10.95 18.49 -11.16
C LEU A 184 11.58 17.60 -12.23
N HIS A 185 12.86 17.29 -12.05
CA HIS A 185 13.55 16.27 -12.82
C HIS A 185 13.52 14.97 -12.01
N GLU A 186 12.67 14.04 -12.44
CA GLU A 186 12.45 12.79 -11.72
C GLU A 186 13.61 11.81 -11.94
N GLU A 187 14.06 11.18 -10.85
CA GLU A 187 15.05 10.12 -10.89
C GLU A 187 14.46 8.86 -11.55
N GLU A 188 15.23 8.18 -12.41
CA GLU A 188 14.85 6.88 -13.00
C GLU A 188 14.93 5.79 -11.92
N THR A 189 13.78 5.25 -11.51
CA THR A 189 13.68 4.27 -10.42
C THR A 189 13.36 2.85 -10.88
N GLU A 190 12.83 2.67 -12.10
CA GLU A 190 12.51 1.37 -12.69
C GLU A 190 13.71 0.78 -13.45
N SER A 191 14.90 0.80 -12.87
CA SER A 191 16.14 0.33 -13.46
C SER A 191 16.90 -0.63 -12.55
N LEU A 192 17.77 -1.47 -13.10
CA LEU A 192 18.61 -2.38 -12.33
C LEU A 192 19.63 -1.65 -11.42
N GLU A 193 19.90 -0.38 -11.68
CA GLU A 193 20.74 0.44 -10.79
C GLU A 193 20.08 0.71 -9.45
N LYS A 194 18.73 0.65 -9.43
CA LYS A 194 17.88 0.80 -8.25
C LYS A 194 17.43 -0.55 -7.68
N PHE A 195 18.24 -1.58 -7.88
CA PHE A 195 17.97 -2.92 -7.36
C PHE A 195 17.84 -2.91 -5.83
N GLY A 196 16.80 -3.58 -5.34
CA GLY A 196 16.54 -3.81 -3.93
C GLY A 196 16.13 -5.25 -3.66
N GLY A 197 16.10 -5.62 -2.40
CA GLY A 197 15.63 -6.93 -1.99
C GLY A 197 15.75 -7.15 -0.50
N GLY A 198 15.13 -8.22 -0.02
CA GLY A 198 15.11 -8.51 1.39
C GLY A 198 14.78 -9.97 1.67
N ALA A 199 14.80 -10.30 2.95
CA ALA A 199 14.44 -11.62 3.46
C ALA A 199 13.64 -11.50 4.75
N ARG A 200 12.68 -12.41 4.95
CA ARG A 200 11.88 -12.54 6.16
C ARG A 200 11.91 -13.98 6.63
N TYR A 201 12.38 -14.21 7.84
CA TYR A 201 12.29 -15.51 8.51
C TYR A 201 11.20 -15.49 9.56
N ARG A 202 10.25 -16.40 9.48
CA ARG A 202 9.13 -16.54 10.44
C ARG A 202 9.18 -17.86 11.14
N ILE A 203 8.85 -17.82 12.44
CA ILE A 203 8.62 -18.99 13.29
C ILE A 203 7.20 -18.89 13.80
N GLN A 204 6.43 -19.97 13.64
CA GLN A 204 5.05 -20.05 14.06
C GLN A 204 4.91 -21.06 15.20
N SER A 205 4.22 -20.66 16.24
CA SER A 205 3.88 -21.54 17.35
C SER A 205 2.38 -21.44 17.69
N SER A 206 1.91 -22.25 18.60
CA SER A 206 0.50 -22.21 19.03
C SER A 206 0.10 -20.93 19.78
N ALA A 207 1.06 -20.19 20.31
CA ALA A 207 0.80 -19.02 21.16
C ALA A 207 1.35 -17.72 20.58
N ILE A 208 2.45 -17.79 19.84
CA ILE A 208 3.14 -16.60 19.31
C ILE A 208 3.80 -16.93 17.98
N ASP A 209 3.63 -16.04 17.02
CA ASP A 209 4.37 -15.99 15.78
C ASP A 209 5.42 -14.88 15.88
N LEU A 210 6.63 -15.17 15.40
CA LEU A 210 7.74 -14.23 15.39
C LEU A 210 8.33 -14.15 13.99
N GLY A 211 8.69 -12.96 13.54
CA GLY A 211 9.39 -12.72 12.29
C GLY A 211 10.58 -11.79 12.46
N LEU A 212 11.67 -12.12 11.79
CA LEU A 212 12.86 -11.28 11.63
C LEU A 212 12.96 -10.89 10.15
N LEU A 213 13.13 -9.60 9.88
CA LEU A 213 13.14 -9.03 8.55
C LEU A 213 14.45 -8.27 8.30
N TYR A 214 14.94 -8.40 7.07
CA TYR A 214 15.98 -7.56 6.52
C TYR A 214 15.58 -7.11 5.13
N PHE A 215 15.76 -5.82 4.83
CA PHE A 215 15.55 -5.26 3.50
C PHE A 215 16.65 -4.25 3.18
N ASN A 216 17.08 -4.21 1.94
CA ASN A 216 17.96 -3.18 1.38
C ASN A 216 17.32 -2.66 0.10
N GLY A 217 17.02 -1.39 0.04
CA GLY A 217 16.35 -0.77 -1.10
C GLY A 217 16.28 0.74 -0.95
N TYR A 218 15.26 1.35 -1.51
CA TYR A 218 15.13 2.79 -1.57
C TYR A 218 13.82 3.25 -0.94
N TRP A 219 13.86 4.43 -0.32
CA TRP A 219 12.67 5.12 0.16
C TRP A 219 11.76 5.48 -1.01
N PRO A 220 10.47 5.11 -0.99
CA PRO A 220 9.56 5.48 -2.08
C PRO A 220 9.20 6.98 -2.07
N GLN A 221 9.38 7.69 -0.94
CA GLN A 221 9.27 9.13 -0.87
C GLN A 221 10.56 9.76 -1.37
N SER A 222 10.44 10.76 -2.25
CA SER A 222 11.59 11.50 -2.76
C SER A 222 12.08 12.56 -1.79
N GLY A 223 13.40 12.73 -1.73
CA GLY A 223 14.04 13.96 -1.32
C GLY A 223 14.31 14.88 -2.52
N TYR A 224 14.98 15.99 -2.27
CA TYR A 224 15.24 17.01 -3.31
C TYR A 224 16.68 17.50 -3.26
N THR A 225 17.32 17.54 -4.43
CA THR A 225 18.67 18.07 -4.62
C THR A 225 18.69 19.10 -5.74
N ASN A 226 19.82 19.77 -5.95
CA ASN A 226 20.02 20.73 -7.05
C ASN A 226 18.91 21.77 -7.17
N ILE A 227 18.42 22.27 -6.01
CA ILE A 227 17.34 23.25 -5.99
C ILE A 227 17.80 24.54 -6.68
N THR A 228 17.07 24.95 -7.72
CA THR A 228 17.32 26.16 -8.47
C THR A 228 16.29 27.22 -8.14
N PHE A 229 16.71 28.49 -8.10
CA PHE A 229 15.81 29.59 -7.77
C PHE A 229 16.08 30.86 -8.61
N ASN A 230 15.01 31.59 -8.84
CA ASN A 230 15.10 32.94 -9.33
C ASN A 230 15.36 33.89 -8.16
N PRO A 231 16.41 34.72 -8.20
CA PRO A 231 16.72 35.62 -7.09
C PRO A 231 15.77 36.81 -6.96
N SER A 232 15.02 37.19 -8.02
CA SER A 232 14.12 38.36 -7.98
C SER A 232 12.93 38.23 -8.96
N PRO A 233 11.70 38.02 -8.48
CA PRO A 233 11.37 37.71 -7.09
C PRO A 233 11.94 36.35 -6.69
N PHE A 234 12.26 36.19 -5.42
CA PHE A 234 12.74 34.89 -4.92
C PHE A 234 11.67 33.82 -5.11
N ALA A 235 11.98 32.83 -5.93
CA ALA A 235 11.09 31.68 -6.19
C ALA A 235 11.93 30.45 -6.57
N ILE A 236 11.54 29.29 -6.06
CA ILE A 236 12.10 28.01 -6.51
C ILE A 236 11.59 27.76 -7.93
N THR A 237 12.49 27.44 -8.85
CA THR A 237 12.17 27.20 -10.27
C THR A 237 12.35 25.75 -10.70
N GLY A 238 13.18 24.99 -9.99
CA GLY A 238 13.39 23.57 -10.28
C GLY A 238 14.09 22.85 -9.15
N ALA A 239 14.00 21.53 -9.16
CA ALA A 239 14.74 20.61 -8.30
C ALA A 239 14.84 19.24 -8.96
N ASP A 240 15.89 18.49 -8.60
CA ASP A 240 16.02 17.08 -8.95
C ASP A 240 15.48 16.23 -7.80
N THR A 241 14.68 15.19 -8.10
CA THR A 241 14.28 14.21 -7.09
C THR A 241 15.40 13.21 -6.85
N VAL A 242 15.54 12.76 -5.61
CA VAL A 242 16.48 11.71 -5.21
C VAL A 242 15.80 10.76 -4.23
N HIS A 243 16.11 9.48 -4.32
CA HIS A 243 15.57 8.47 -3.41
C HIS A 243 16.67 7.89 -2.55
N THR A 244 16.55 8.11 -1.24
CA THR A 244 17.52 7.65 -0.24
C THR A 244 17.56 6.12 -0.19
N ARG A 245 18.75 5.56 -0.30
CA ARG A 245 18.98 4.14 -0.04
C ARG A 245 19.02 3.86 1.45
N TYR A 246 18.40 2.75 1.88
CA TYR A 246 18.39 2.36 3.27
C TYR A 246 18.43 0.84 3.47
N GLN A 247 18.76 0.45 4.70
CA GLN A 247 18.64 -0.92 5.18
C GLN A 247 17.63 -0.95 6.33
N LEU A 248 16.69 -1.89 6.28
CA LEU A 248 15.77 -2.18 7.37
C LEU A 248 16.23 -3.45 8.10
N ILE A 249 16.34 -3.38 9.42
CA ILE A 249 16.33 -4.53 10.30
C ILE A 249 15.05 -4.46 11.10
N GLY A 250 14.15 -5.43 10.91
CA GLY A 250 12.80 -5.40 11.47
C GLY A 250 12.47 -6.66 12.26
N LEU A 251 11.52 -6.49 13.19
CA LEU A 251 10.90 -7.55 13.97
C LEU A 251 9.39 -7.43 13.86
N GLU A 252 8.71 -8.55 13.76
CA GLU A 252 7.26 -8.64 13.85
C GLU A 252 6.87 -9.76 14.81
N SER A 253 5.75 -9.59 15.50
CA SER A 253 5.18 -10.67 16.30
C SER A 253 3.66 -10.56 16.34
N SER A 254 3.01 -11.71 16.47
CA SER A 254 1.58 -11.82 16.72
C SER A 254 1.33 -12.87 17.79
N SER A 255 0.49 -12.54 18.78
CA SER A 255 0.14 -13.41 19.89
C SER A 255 -1.36 -13.46 20.07
N LEU A 256 -1.90 -14.68 20.24
CA LEU A 256 -3.33 -14.92 20.36
C LEU A 256 -3.70 -15.21 21.83
N PHE A 257 -4.64 -14.42 22.38
CA PHE A 257 -5.15 -14.54 23.74
C PHE A 257 -6.68 -14.70 23.72
N GLY A 258 -7.17 -15.92 23.46
CA GLY A 258 -8.59 -16.15 23.25
C GLY A 258 -9.10 -15.39 22.01
N PRO A 259 -10.07 -14.47 22.14
CA PRO A 259 -10.56 -13.66 21.02
C PRO A 259 -9.71 -12.41 20.70
N LEU A 260 -8.67 -12.18 21.50
CA LEU A 260 -7.78 -11.02 21.33
C LEU A 260 -6.50 -11.43 20.64
N THR A 261 -6.04 -10.57 19.72
CA THR A 261 -4.72 -10.67 19.09
C THR A 261 -3.92 -9.43 19.42
N LEU A 262 -2.69 -9.62 19.90
CA LEU A 262 -1.70 -8.56 20.07
C LEU A 262 -0.66 -8.69 18.95
N ALA A 263 -0.53 -7.69 18.09
CA ALA A 263 0.53 -7.60 17.10
C ALA A 263 1.53 -6.48 17.47
N LEU A 264 2.81 -6.77 17.31
CA LEU A 264 3.90 -5.81 17.54
C LEU A 264 4.83 -5.81 16.35
N GLU A 265 5.19 -4.63 15.90
CA GLU A 265 6.18 -4.44 14.83
C GLU A 265 7.21 -3.39 15.27
N GLY A 266 8.45 -3.58 14.86
CA GLY A 266 9.51 -2.61 15.08
C GLY A 266 10.56 -2.71 13.99
N GLY A 267 11.11 -1.57 13.56
CA GLY A 267 12.11 -1.49 12.54
C GLY A 267 13.14 -0.41 12.78
N PHE A 268 14.41 -0.74 12.55
CA PHE A 268 15.47 0.22 12.45
C PHE A 268 15.84 0.41 10.98
N PHE A 269 15.68 1.63 10.50
CA PHE A 269 15.97 2.04 9.13
C PHE A 269 17.30 2.79 9.12
N LEU A 270 18.34 2.15 8.63
CA LEU A 270 19.69 2.73 8.50
C LEU A 270 19.79 3.37 7.11
N SER A 271 19.88 4.70 7.08
CA SER A 271 20.08 5.49 5.87
C SER A 271 21.50 5.36 5.33
N GLU A 272 21.69 5.56 4.03
CA GLU A 272 23.00 5.75 3.43
C GLU A 272 23.68 7.03 3.93
N ASP A 273 22.90 8.08 4.28
CA ASP A 273 23.38 9.24 5.00
C ASP A 273 23.46 8.93 6.50
N THR A 274 24.55 8.30 6.90
CA THR A 274 24.71 7.78 8.27
C THR A 274 24.94 8.86 9.33
N ASP A 275 25.46 10.03 8.96
CA ASP A 275 25.73 11.15 9.85
C ASP A 275 24.65 12.25 9.79
N GLY A 276 23.72 12.18 8.84
CA GLY A 276 22.62 13.10 8.70
C GLY A 276 23.03 14.48 8.20
N SER A 277 24.03 14.54 7.34
CA SER A 277 24.59 15.80 6.86
C SER A 277 24.05 16.24 5.49
N ASP A 278 23.42 15.33 4.72
CA ASP A 278 22.83 15.62 3.41
C ASP A 278 21.34 15.98 3.54
N SER A 279 21.04 17.26 3.36
CA SER A 279 19.68 17.77 3.50
C SER A 279 18.68 17.27 2.44
N GLY A 280 19.15 16.61 1.38
CA GLY A 280 18.32 16.00 0.33
C GLY A 280 17.97 14.53 0.62
N LEU A 281 18.59 13.89 1.60
CA LEU A 281 18.41 12.48 1.95
C LEU A 281 17.75 12.32 3.32
N TYR A 282 16.86 11.33 3.42
CA TYR A 282 16.23 11.00 4.71
C TYR A 282 17.22 10.37 5.68
N ASN A 283 17.16 10.78 6.93
CA ASN A 283 17.98 10.25 8.01
C ASN A 283 17.51 8.88 8.51
N SER A 284 18.41 8.20 9.23
CA SER A 284 18.10 6.95 9.92
C SER A 284 16.96 7.15 10.93
N LYS A 285 16.08 6.14 11.08
CA LYS A 285 14.97 6.23 12.03
C LYS A 285 14.63 4.89 12.67
N TRP A 286 13.99 4.96 13.83
CA TRP A 286 13.24 3.88 14.45
C TRP A 286 11.76 4.02 14.11
N ALA A 287 11.10 2.90 13.79
CA ALA A 287 9.65 2.85 13.68
C ALA A 287 9.10 1.72 14.54
N TYR A 288 7.88 1.89 15.04
CA TYR A 288 7.24 0.94 15.93
C TYR A 288 5.71 0.95 15.76
N LEU A 289 5.11 -0.19 16.03
CA LEU A 289 3.65 -0.37 16.05
C LEU A 289 3.28 -1.39 17.13
N ALA A 290 2.18 -1.10 17.83
CA ALA A 290 1.48 -2.04 18.70
C ALA A 290 -0.01 -2.01 18.36
N GLU A 291 -0.60 -3.15 18.06
CA GLU A 291 -2.02 -3.30 17.74
C GLU A 291 -2.66 -4.33 18.67
N LEU A 292 -3.83 -4.00 19.18
CA LEU A 292 -4.72 -4.93 19.84
C LEU A 292 -6.00 -5.06 19.02
N SER A 293 -6.32 -6.27 18.61
CA SER A 293 -7.55 -6.58 17.88
C SER A 293 -8.39 -7.64 18.60
N TYR A 294 -9.69 -7.57 18.37
CA TYR A 294 -10.71 -8.49 18.86
C TYR A 294 -11.55 -8.98 17.71
N THR A 295 -11.68 -10.30 17.59
CA THR A 295 -12.51 -10.93 16.57
C THR A 295 -13.52 -11.87 17.21
N HIS A 296 -14.81 -11.64 16.95
CA HIS A 296 -15.89 -12.52 17.36
C HIS A 296 -16.52 -13.17 16.13
N SER A 297 -16.07 -14.38 15.85
CA SER A 297 -16.42 -15.11 14.61
C SER A 297 -17.92 -15.37 14.44
N ALA A 298 -18.66 -15.62 15.54
CA ALA A 298 -20.09 -15.92 15.46
C ALA A 298 -20.96 -14.71 15.05
N SER A 299 -20.52 -13.46 15.32
CA SER A 299 -21.24 -12.26 14.92
C SER A 299 -20.57 -11.53 13.75
N GLY A 300 -19.40 -11.96 13.28
CA GLY A 300 -18.62 -11.23 12.29
C GLY A 300 -18.16 -9.85 12.79
N THR A 301 -17.98 -9.68 14.11
CA THR A 301 -17.53 -8.41 14.69
C THR A 301 -16.02 -8.40 14.77
N PHE A 302 -15.42 -7.33 14.27
CA PHE A 302 -13.99 -7.03 14.39
C PHE A 302 -13.82 -5.65 15.03
N LEU A 303 -12.93 -5.54 16.00
CA LEU A 303 -12.53 -4.28 16.64
C LEU A 303 -11.01 -4.27 16.71
N ALA A 304 -10.38 -3.15 16.37
CA ALA A 304 -8.93 -3.03 16.52
C ALA A 304 -8.54 -1.59 16.87
N VAL A 305 -7.44 -1.46 17.60
CA VAL A 305 -6.77 -0.21 17.87
C VAL A 305 -5.27 -0.42 17.75
N ALA A 306 -4.60 0.49 17.04
CA ALA A 306 -3.16 0.48 16.89
C ALA A 306 -2.58 1.84 17.31
N TYR A 307 -1.38 1.79 17.87
CA TYR A 307 -0.52 2.93 18.09
C TYR A 307 0.79 2.69 17.34
N GLN A 308 1.13 3.59 16.44
CA GLN A 308 2.36 3.52 15.67
C GLN A 308 3.09 4.85 15.68
N GLY A 309 4.38 4.82 15.42
CA GLY A 309 5.16 6.02 15.29
C GLY A 309 6.56 5.75 14.79
N HIS A 310 7.31 6.84 14.65
CA HIS A 310 8.72 6.79 14.33
C HIS A 310 9.50 7.90 15.05
N TYR A 311 10.82 7.72 15.11
CA TYR A 311 11.76 8.69 15.63
C TYR A 311 12.95 8.78 14.68
N VAL A 312 13.19 9.98 14.11
CA VAL A 312 14.30 10.29 13.20
C VAL A 312 15.53 10.63 14.02
N LEU A 313 16.63 9.93 13.74
CA LEU A 313 17.93 10.18 14.36
C LEU A 313 18.61 11.37 13.68
N ASN A 314 19.47 12.08 14.40
CA ASN A 314 20.20 13.25 13.88
C ASN A 314 19.27 14.27 13.21
N PHE A 315 18.04 14.46 13.77
CA PHE A 315 17.03 15.32 13.19
C PHE A 315 17.59 16.73 12.96
N PRO A 316 17.55 17.25 11.72
CA PRO A 316 18.21 18.47 11.34
C PRO A 316 17.47 19.71 11.83
N SER A 317 18.19 20.84 11.89
CA SER A 317 17.60 22.15 12.21
C SER A 317 17.30 23.02 10.99
N SER A 318 17.76 22.62 9.80
CA SER A 318 17.55 23.36 8.55
C SER A 318 16.12 23.19 8.06
N PRO A 319 15.36 24.28 7.82
CA PRO A 319 13.99 24.18 7.33
C PRO A 319 13.87 23.67 5.89
N MET A 320 14.99 23.55 5.16
CA MET A 320 15.03 23.03 3.79
C MET A 320 15.42 21.54 3.74
N ASP A 321 15.66 20.95 4.89
CA ASP A 321 15.99 19.53 4.99
C ASP A 321 14.74 18.68 4.78
N VAL A 322 14.90 17.53 4.08
CA VAL A 322 13.80 16.67 3.71
C VAL A 322 13.07 16.09 4.94
N ASP A 323 13.79 15.79 6.02
CA ASP A 323 13.16 15.30 7.25
C ASP A 323 12.34 16.39 7.95
N VAL A 324 12.78 17.65 7.91
CA VAL A 324 12.00 18.77 8.44
C VAL A 324 10.78 19.04 7.57
N LEU A 325 10.92 19.02 6.25
CA LEU A 325 9.81 19.19 5.30
C LEU A 325 8.76 18.07 5.44
N ALA A 326 9.20 16.84 5.72
CA ALA A 326 8.32 15.68 5.93
C ALA A 326 7.77 15.60 7.38
N SER A 327 8.28 16.42 8.31
CA SER A 327 7.91 16.34 9.72
C SER A 327 6.60 17.08 10.02
N TYR A 328 5.99 16.75 11.16
CA TYR A 328 4.86 17.49 11.68
C TYR A 328 5.33 18.48 12.75
N GLY A 329 5.34 19.77 12.37
CA GLY A 329 5.73 20.86 13.26
C GLY A 329 7.22 20.83 13.65
N GLY A 330 8.10 20.38 12.78
CA GLY A 330 9.54 20.36 12.98
C GLY A 330 9.99 19.40 14.11
N LYS A 331 9.29 18.28 14.31
CA LYS A 331 9.62 17.30 15.36
C LYS A 331 10.31 16.07 14.78
N ALA A 332 11.29 15.54 15.50
CA ALA A 332 11.99 14.31 15.14
C ALA A 332 11.11 13.05 15.23
N TYR A 333 9.90 13.16 15.73
CA TYR A 333 9.01 12.03 15.95
C TYR A 333 7.58 12.35 15.48
N ALA A 334 6.89 11.32 15.04
CA ALA A 334 5.47 11.39 14.73
C ALA A 334 4.77 10.12 15.25
N ASN A 335 3.60 10.33 15.84
CA ASN A 335 2.78 9.27 16.42
C ASN A 335 1.38 9.31 15.83
N THR A 336 0.81 8.13 15.63
CA THR A 336 -0.51 7.95 15.03
C THR A 336 -1.29 6.91 15.82
N ILE A 337 -2.54 7.22 16.11
CA ILE A 337 -3.52 6.29 16.66
C ILE A 337 -4.45 5.90 15.51
N ILE A 338 -4.66 4.60 15.33
CA ILE A 338 -5.57 4.06 14.32
C ILE A 338 -6.58 3.18 15.02
N ALA A 339 -7.85 3.27 14.67
CA ALA A 339 -8.90 2.41 15.21
C ALA A 339 -9.86 2.00 14.10
N ALA A 340 -10.37 0.77 14.17
CA ALA A 340 -11.41 0.29 13.27
C ALA A 340 -12.41 -0.61 14.01
N ALA A 341 -13.64 -0.57 13.54
CA ALA A 341 -14.72 -1.45 13.97
C ALA A 341 -15.48 -1.92 12.74
N GLU A 342 -15.73 -3.21 12.67
CA GLU A 342 -16.55 -3.85 11.65
C GLU A 342 -17.60 -4.75 12.29
N ALA A 343 -18.81 -4.73 11.77
CA ALA A 343 -19.88 -5.62 12.18
C ALA A 343 -20.74 -6.04 11.00
N LYS A 344 -21.21 -7.29 11.03
CA LYS A 344 -22.09 -7.86 10.01
C LYS A 344 -23.48 -8.10 10.60
N PHE A 345 -24.51 -7.79 9.81
CA PHE A 345 -25.92 -7.87 10.22
C PHE A 345 -26.73 -8.63 9.17
N PHE A 346 -27.94 -9.04 9.55
CA PHE A 346 -28.92 -9.71 8.66
C PHE A 346 -28.35 -10.95 7.94
N ARG A 347 -27.67 -11.83 8.68
CA ARG A 347 -26.98 -13.01 8.14
C ARG A 347 -25.92 -12.60 7.10
N GLU A 348 -25.08 -11.65 7.48
CA GLU A 348 -23.96 -11.10 6.70
C GLU A 348 -24.37 -10.31 5.43
N LYS A 349 -25.67 -10.05 5.21
CA LYS A 349 -26.09 -9.23 4.07
C LYS A 349 -25.70 -7.77 4.18
N LEU A 350 -25.56 -7.23 5.40
CA LEU A 350 -25.11 -5.87 5.64
C LEU A 350 -23.79 -5.92 6.41
N ALA A 351 -22.71 -5.43 5.80
CA ALA A 351 -21.43 -5.17 6.44
C ALA A 351 -21.28 -3.67 6.67
N CYS A 352 -21.01 -3.28 7.93
CA CYS A 352 -20.72 -1.91 8.30
C CYS A 352 -19.31 -1.82 8.87
N ARG A 353 -18.54 -0.84 8.45
CA ARG A 353 -17.19 -0.55 8.95
C ARG A 353 -17.05 0.93 9.26
N VAL A 354 -16.36 1.23 10.34
CA VAL A 354 -15.89 2.57 10.70
C VAL A 354 -14.41 2.45 11.02
N ALA A 355 -13.59 3.32 10.46
CA ALA A 355 -12.17 3.40 10.75
C ALA A 355 -11.76 4.86 10.92
N GLY A 356 -10.69 5.08 11.65
CA GLY A 356 -10.17 6.43 11.83
C GLY A 356 -8.70 6.42 12.20
N THR A 357 -8.03 7.50 11.83
CA THR A 357 -6.63 7.76 12.11
C THR A 357 -6.50 9.14 12.74
N TYR A 358 -5.70 9.26 13.79
CA TYR A 358 -5.39 10.52 14.45
C TYR A 358 -3.87 10.69 14.58
N GLN A 359 -3.34 11.75 14.01
CA GLN A 359 -1.93 12.14 14.13
C GLN A 359 -1.77 13.03 15.37
N VAL A 360 -0.96 12.58 16.32
CA VAL A 360 -0.84 13.23 17.64
C VAL A 360 -0.17 14.60 17.53
N GLU A 361 0.91 14.72 16.76
CA GLU A 361 1.72 15.94 16.67
C GLU A 361 1.08 17.02 15.83
N SER A 362 0.43 16.64 14.72
CA SER A 362 -0.23 17.57 13.80
C SER A 362 -1.70 17.81 14.15
N THR A 363 -2.25 17.03 15.10
CA THR A 363 -3.69 16.99 15.43
C THR A 363 -4.61 16.72 14.24
N GLY A 364 -4.05 16.18 13.14
CA GLY A 364 -4.79 15.81 11.95
C GLY A 364 -5.54 14.49 12.13
N TYR A 365 -6.69 14.37 11.49
CA TYR A 365 -7.49 13.16 11.54
C TYR A 365 -8.11 12.81 10.19
N LEU A 366 -8.32 11.51 9.99
CA LEU A 366 -9.10 10.91 8.92
C LEU A 366 -10.15 10.01 9.57
N MET A 367 -11.39 10.10 9.11
CA MET A 367 -12.47 9.18 9.47
C MET A 367 -13.09 8.59 8.21
N LEU A 368 -13.31 7.29 8.22
CA LEU A 368 -13.91 6.52 7.15
C LEU A 368 -15.11 5.77 7.73
N ALA A 369 -16.22 5.76 7.02
CA ALA A 369 -17.34 4.86 7.32
C ALA A 369 -17.89 4.26 6.04
N SER A 370 -18.24 2.98 6.08
CA SER A 370 -18.82 2.28 4.95
C SER A 370 -19.95 1.34 5.39
N ALA A 371 -20.91 1.16 4.50
CA ALA A 371 -21.97 0.17 4.61
C ALA A 371 -22.15 -0.49 3.24
N THR A 372 -22.05 -1.81 3.20
CA THR A 372 -22.26 -2.60 1.98
C THR A 372 -23.42 -3.58 2.21
N TYR A 373 -24.41 -3.54 1.34
CA TYR A 373 -25.57 -4.42 1.41
C TYR A 373 -25.63 -5.34 0.19
N ALA A 374 -25.65 -6.65 0.42
CA ALA A 374 -25.83 -7.67 -0.61
C ALA A 374 -27.29 -7.69 -1.06
N LEU A 375 -27.55 -7.27 -2.30
CA LEU A 375 -28.86 -7.33 -2.95
C LEU A 375 -29.16 -8.73 -3.51
N GLY A 376 -28.14 -9.49 -3.81
CA GLY A 376 -28.14 -10.86 -4.28
C GLY A 376 -26.76 -11.48 -4.18
N ASP A 377 -26.57 -12.66 -4.75
CA ASP A 377 -25.27 -13.35 -4.69
C ASP A 377 -24.17 -12.62 -5.47
N ASN A 378 -24.56 -11.95 -6.54
CA ASN A 378 -23.65 -11.30 -7.49
C ASN A 378 -23.81 -9.77 -7.57
N LEU A 379 -24.58 -9.18 -6.67
CA LEU A 379 -24.86 -7.73 -6.70
C LEU A 379 -24.89 -7.17 -5.28
N SER A 380 -24.18 -6.08 -5.07
CA SER A 380 -24.23 -5.29 -3.83
C SER A 380 -24.38 -3.81 -4.12
N CYS A 381 -24.96 -3.08 -3.17
CA CYS A 381 -24.85 -1.62 -3.11
C CYS A 381 -23.98 -1.21 -1.91
N PHE A 382 -23.33 -0.06 -2.04
CA PHE A 382 -22.53 0.47 -0.98
C PHE A 382 -22.70 1.98 -0.80
N LEU A 383 -22.48 2.40 0.44
CA LEU A 383 -22.35 3.79 0.85
C LEU A 383 -21.04 3.92 1.59
N LYS A 384 -20.19 4.89 1.19
CA LYS A 384 -18.93 5.21 1.87
C LYS A 384 -18.87 6.71 2.13
N THR A 385 -18.22 7.08 3.20
CA THR A 385 -17.97 8.48 3.50
C THR A 385 -16.59 8.64 4.12
N THR A 386 -15.93 9.74 3.77
CA THR A 386 -14.59 10.08 4.21
C THR A 386 -14.58 11.51 4.73
N TRP A 387 -13.98 11.74 5.89
CA TRP A 387 -13.79 13.05 6.47
C TRP A 387 -12.33 13.26 6.83
N TYR A 388 -11.79 14.36 6.37
CA TYR A 388 -10.44 14.84 6.64
C TYR A 388 -10.50 16.09 7.51
N GLY A 389 -9.50 16.31 8.36
CA GLY A 389 -9.42 17.56 9.11
C GLY A 389 -8.30 17.59 10.13
N SER A 390 -8.28 18.67 10.91
CA SER A 390 -7.39 18.83 12.05
C SER A 390 -8.09 19.59 13.17
N ILE A 391 -7.75 19.29 14.42
CA ILE A 391 -8.29 20.03 15.58
C ILE A 391 -7.70 21.45 15.63
N GLU A 392 -6.41 21.57 15.32
CA GLU A 392 -5.72 22.83 15.16
C GLU A 392 -5.24 22.96 13.71
N PRO A 393 -5.27 24.18 13.11
CA PRO A 393 -4.78 24.39 11.75
C PRO A 393 -3.23 24.25 11.75
N LYS A 394 -2.76 23.02 11.71
CA LYS A 394 -1.34 22.66 11.64
C LYS A 394 -1.04 21.99 10.31
N GLU A 395 0.24 21.92 9.99
CA GLU A 395 0.74 21.20 8.82
C GLU A 395 0.44 19.69 8.95
N SER A 396 -0.63 19.26 8.29
CA SER A 396 -1.05 17.86 8.21
C SER A 396 -1.63 17.59 6.84
N ILE A 397 -1.32 16.43 6.27
CA ILE A 397 -1.94 15.96 5.03
C ILE A 397 -3.47 15.96 5.14
N TYR A 398 -4.01 15.64 6.30
CA TYR A 398 -5.45 15.60 6.53
C TYR A 398 -6.07 17.00 6.58
N HIS A 399 -5.32 18.01 7.04
CA HIS A 399 -5.76 19.39 6.96
C HIS A 399 -5.73 19.91 5.51
N THR A 400 -4.70 19.55 4.75
CA THR A 400 -4.59 19.91 3.33
C THR A 400 -5.75 19.34 2.52
N TRP A 401 -6.23 18.16 2.89
CA TRP A 401 -7.33 17.47 2.23
C TRP A 401 -8.72 17.68 2.86
N ASP A 402 -8.90 18.64 3.76
CA ASP A 402 -10.20 18.86 4.46
C ASP A 402 -11.35 19.21 3.48
N ALA A 403 -11.04 19.81 2.34
CA ALA A 403 -12.01 20.07 1.28
C ALA A 403 -12.48 18.80 0.53
N ASN A 404 -11.81 17.66 0.72
CA ASN A 404 -12.10 16.39 0.06
C ASN A 404 -13.03 15.47 0.86
N ASP A 405 -13.65 15.98 1.93
CA ASP A 405 -14.77 15.29 2.57
C ASP A 405 -15.76 14.82 1.52
N SER A 406 -16.15 13.54 1.58
CA SER A 406 -16.93 12.95 0.50
C SER A 406 -17.96 11.94 0.98
N LEU A 407 -19.00 11.80 0.18
CA LEU A 407 -19.99 10.75 0.25
C LEU A 407 -20.03 10.01 -1.10
N GLN A 408 -19.76 8.72 -1.07
CA GLN A 408 -19.79 7.86 -2.24
C GLN A 408 -20.94 6.85 -2.13
N ILE A 409 -21.72 6.72 -3.17
CA ILE A 409 -22.74 5.68 -3.33
C ILE A 409 -22.45 4.88 -4.60
N GLY A 410 -22.65 3.58 -4.57
CA GLY A 410 -22.41 2.77 -5.77
C GLY A 410 -23.03 1.39 -5.73
N LEU A 411 -22.86 0.72 -6.86
CA LEU A 411 -23.24 -0.66 -7.10
C LEU A 411 -22.01 -1.44 -7.56
N LYS A 412 -21.88 -2.67 -7.10
CA LYS A 412 -20.84 -3.60 -7.49
C LYS A 412 -21.46 -4.92 -7.89
N ALA A 413 -21.15 -5.37 -9.09
CA ALA A 413 -21.65 -6.63 -9.67
C ALA A 413 -20.49 -7.55 -10.05
N TRP A 414 -20.70 -8.85 -9.93
CA TRP A 414 -19.77 -9.90 -10.32
C TRP A 414 -20.44 -10.87 -11.27
N PHE A 415 -19.71 -11.36 -12.29
CA PHE A 415 -20.21 -12.28 -13.31
C PHE A 415 -19.23 -13.42 -13.56
#